data_15d2b87dd1e8e2489738e6961fc93094
#
_entry.id   15d2b87dd1e8e2489738e6961fc93094
#
_cell.length_a   1.000
_cell.length_b   1.000
_cell.length_c   1.000
_cell.angle_alpha   90.00
_cell.angle_beta   90.00
_cell.angle_gamma   90.00
#
_symmetry.space_group_name_H-M   'P 1'
#
loop_
_entity.id
_entity.type
_entity.pdbx_description
1 polymer ?
#
loop_
_entity_poly.entity_id
_entity_poly.type
_entity_poly.pdbx_seq_one_letter_code
_entity_poly.pdbx_strand_id
1 'polypeptide(L)'
;MITRRTLALLAVTFLAPAAAEAGAAKPKLEARIGELKAKTAALVAAQRPHLDALSPPQRLAAPPAIWRVPGGLTDFKDCSRCPQMVVIPAGEFTMGSPPSDKQAETQHRVTIAAPFAVSKFEITFDQWDDCVKNRGCGGYRPEDEGWGRGKRPVVNLSWENARDYVSWLSVKTGKPYRLLSEAEWEYAARAGTTTPFWFGATIVPSQANFDGSTDGSGPSELNRQKTMPVGSFPANAFGLHDMHGNAWEWVEDCWHDDYTAKAPTDGSAWVEDGCRGHVGRGGSWEDSQSELRSSARSGGFKDELSSTDGLRIARGL
;
A
#
# COMPACT_ATOMS: atom_id res chain seq x y z
N MET A 1 38.91 -41.96 43.42
CA MET A 1 39.59 -41.23 42.32
C MET A 1 39.14 -41.84 41.01
N ILE A 2 38.17 -41.28 40.36
CA ILE A 2 37.68 -41.66 39.02
C ILE A 2 38.14 -40.53 38.13
N THR A 3 39.02 -40.88 37.19
CA THR A 3 39.78 -39.96 36.37
C THR A 3 38.90 -39.32 35.29
N ARG A 4 39.11 -38.02 35.06
CA ARG A 4 38.43 -37.11 34.07
C ARG A 4 38.50 -37.55 32.60
N ARG A 5 38.86 -38.79 32.26
CA ARG A 5 38.96 -39.27 30.87
C ARG A 5 37.78 -40.07 30.34
N THR A 6 36.80 -40.41 31.20
CA THR A 6 35.66 -41.28 30.80
C THR A 6 34.38 -40.49 30.46
N LEU A 7 34.34 -39.14 30.68
CA LEU A 7 33.19 -38.32 30.34
C LEU A 7 33.25 -37.66 28.94
N ALA A 8 34.40 -37.76 28.25
CA ALA A 8 34.54 -37.09 26.93
C ALA A 8 34.12 -37.99 25.74
N LEU A 9 33.86 -39.29 25.96
CA LEU A 9 33.51 -40.21 24.86
C LEU A 9 32.00 -40.47 24.73
N LEU A 10 31.15 -40.01 25.66
CA LEU A 10 29.69 -40.20 25.59
C LEU A 10 28.94 -39.00 25.00
N ALA A 11 29.58 -37.85 24.77
CA ALA A 11 28.97 -36.68 24.18
C ALA A 11 29.04 -36.61 22.62
N VAL A 12 29.85 -37.47 21.99
CA VAL A 12 30.08 -37.44 20.54
C VAL A 12 29.14 -38.38 19.77
N THR A 13 28.49 -39.31 20.43
CA THR A 13 27.64 -40.32 19.75
C THR A 13 26.17 -39.95 19.61
N PHE A 14 25.70 -38.85 20.20
CA PHE A 14 24.28 -38.42 20.10
C PHE A 14 24.03 -37.24 19.14
N LEU A 15 25.05 -36.61 18.59
CA LEU A 15 24.91 -35.50 17.63
C LEU A 15 25.08 -35.90 16.15
N ALA A 16 25.52 -37.11 15.87
CA ALA A 16 25.76 -37.55 14.50
C ALA A 16 24.49 -37.84 13.65
N PRO A 17 23.38 -38.38 14.18
CA PRO A 17 22.20 -38.65 13.33
C PRO A 17 21.42 -37.39 12.91
N ALA A 18 21.35 -36.37 13.75
CA ALA A 18 20.58 -35.14 13.42
C ALA A 18 21.25 -34.28 12.34
N ALA A 19 22.57 -34.22 12.30
CA ALA A 19 23.32 -33.50 11.26
C ALA A 19 23.29 -34.21 9.91
N ALA A 20 23.25 -35.55 9.91
CA ALA A 20 23.15 -36.33 8.68
C ALA A 20 21.77 -36.27 8.03
N GLU A 21 20.70 -36.22 8.82
CA GLU A 21 19.32 -36.03 8.30
C GLU A 21 19.08 -34.61 7.76
N ALA A 22 19.62 -33.59 8.40
CA ALA A 22 19.54 -32.21 7.90
C ALA A 22 20.34 -32.03 6.58
N GLY A 23 21.47 -32.71 6.43
CA GLY A 23 22.26 -32.70 5.20
C GLY A 23 21.60 -33.41 4.02
N ALA A 24 20.79 -34.46 4.29
CA ALA A 24 20.05 -35.19 3.24
C ALA A 24 18.73 -34.52 2.83
N ALA A 25 18.15 -33.68 3.66
CA ALA A 25 16.90 -32.96 3.37
C ALA A 25 17.12 -31.77 2.42
N LYS A 26 18.26 -31.09 2.51
CA LYS A 26 18.57 -29.90 1.70
C LYS A 26 18.61 -30.18 0.18
N PRO A 27 19.33 -31.20 -0.32
CA PRO A 27 19.34 -31.50 -1.76
C PRO A 27 17.96 -31.96 -2.30
N LYS A 28 17.16 -32.64 -1.48
CA LYS A 28 15.77 -32.99 -1.88
C LYS A 28 14.86 -31.77 -1.98
N LEU A 29 15.03 -30.79 -1.10
CA LEU A 29 14.29 -29.52 -1.15
C LEU A 29 14.71 -28.67 -2.37
N GLU A 30 16.00 -28.57 -2.63
CA GLU A 30 16.53 -27.85 -3.81
C GLU A 30 16.07 -28.49 -5.12
N ALA A 31 16.05 -29.80 -5.22
CA ALA A 31 15.53 -30.53 -6.38
C ALA A 31 14.03 -30.26 -6.58
N ARG A 32 13.25 -30.23 -5.51
CA ARG A 32 11.79 -29.96 -5.56
C ARG A 32 11.50 -28.51 -5.94
N ILE A 33 12.30 -27.56 -5.48
CA ILE A 33 12.23 -26.14 -5.89
C ILE A 33 12.57 -26.02 -7.38
N GLY A 34 13.58 -26.71 -7.86
CA GLY A 34 13.94 -26.76 -9.29
C GLY A 34 12.82 -27.32 -10.16
N GLU A 35 12.16 -28.40 -9.73
CA GLU A 35 11.03 -29.01 -10.42
C GLU A 35 9.80 -28.07 -10.46
N LEU A 36 9.51 -27.38 -9.36
CA LEU A 36 8.42 -26.39 -9.30
C LEU A 36 8.70 -25.20 -10.21
N LYS A 37 9.91 -24.67 -10.21
CA LYS A 37 10.32 -23.60 -11.14
C LYS A 37 10.18 -24.01 -12.60
N ALA A 38 10.58 -25.23 -12.96
CA ALA A 38 10.43 -25.75 -14.31
C ALA A 38 8.96 -25.93 -14.72
N LYS A 39 8.10 -26.42 -13.83
CA LYS A 39 6.65 -26.53 -14.06
C LYS A 39 5.98 -25.17 -14.23
N THR A 40 6.37 -24.18 -13.43
CA THR A 40 5.86 -22.80 -13.55
C THR A 40 6.30 -22.19 -14.87
N ALA A 41 7.56 -22.34 -15.27
CA ALA A 41 8.06 -21.85 -16.55
C ALA A 41 7.35 -22.52 -17.75
N ALA A 42 7.07 -23.82 -17.68
CA ALA A 42 6.33 -24.52 -18.72
C ALA A 42 4.86 -24.07 -18.82
N LEU A 43 4.19 -23.79 -17.68
CA LEU A 43 2.84 -23.23 -17.64
C LEU A 43 2.79 -21.84 -18.25
N VAL A 44 3.74 -20.96 -17.92
CA VAL A 44 3.85 -19.62 -18.49
C VAL A 44 4.13 -19.69 -20.01
N ALA A 45 5.01 -20.59 -20.45
CA ALA A 45 5.28 -20.78 -21.87
C ALA A 45 4.07 -21.32 -22.64
N ALA A 46 3.27 -22.20 -22.04
CA ALA A 46 2.05 -22.72 -22.64
C ALA A 46 0.94 -21.68 -22.79
N GLN A 47 0.91 -20.67 -21.93
CA GLN A 47 -0.07 -19.56 -21.97
C GLN A 47 0.39 -18.41 -22.88
N ARG A 48 1.68 -18.32 -23.22
CA ARG A 48 2.24 -17.25 -24.05
C ARG A 48 1.54 -17.04 -25.39
N PRO A 49 1.19 -18.08 -26.17
CA PRO A 49 0.44 -17.89 -27.42
C PRO A 49 -0.94 -17.28 -27.22
N HIS A 50 -1.55 -17.47 -26.05
CA HIS A 50 -2.87 -16.89 -25.73
C HIS A 50 -2.74 -15.41 -25.33
N LEU A 51 -1.64 -15.02 -24.70
CA LEU A 51 -1.33 -13.63 -24.35
C LEU A 51 -0.90 -12.83 -25.58
N ASP A 52 -0.14 -13.44 -26.49
CA ASP A 52 0.29 -12.81 -27.74
C ASP A 52 -0.86 -12.67 -28.77
N ALA A 53 -1.94 -13.45 -28.61
CA ALA A 53 -3.16 -13.34 -29.41
C ALA A 53 -4.12 -12.24 -28.93
N LEU A 54 -3.88 -11.67 -27.75
CA LEU A 54 -4.55 -10.46 -27.32
C LEU A 54 -4.00 -9.31 -28.16
N SER A 55 -4.84 -8.77 -29.05
CA SER A 55 -4.50 -7.62 -29.87
C SER A 55 -3.85 -6.53 -29.01
N PRO A 56 -2.78 -5.86 -29.50
CA PRO A 56 -2.22 -4.73 -28.79
C PRO A 56 -3.34 -3.77 -28.44
N PRO A 57 -3.32 -3.13 -27.24
CA PRO A 57 -4.39 -2.24 -26.86
C PRO A 57 -4.60 -1.24 -27.99
N GLN A 58 -5.79 -1.27 -28.60
CA GLN A 58 -6.17 -0.29 -29.60
C GLN A 58 -5.88 1.06 -28.95
N ARG A 59 -5.12 1.91 -29.63
CA ARG A 59 -4.96 3.30 -29.20
C ARG A 59 -6.38 3.83 -28.98
N LEU A 60 -6.76 3.91 -27.71
CA LEU A 60 -8.02 4.54 -27.35
C LEU A 60 -7.98 5.94 -27.96
N ALA A 61 -8.98 6.23 -28.79
CA ALA A 61 -9.19 7.59 -29.27
C ALA A 61 -9.09 8.53 -28.06
N ALA A 62 -8.48 9.70 -28.26
CA ALA A 62 -8.37 10.71 -27.23
C ALA A 62 -9.71 10.80 -26.48
N PRO A 63 -9.72 10.69 -25.14
CA PRO A 63 -10.97 10.70 -24.42
C PRO A 63 -11.76 11.96 -24.78
N PRO A 64 -13.07 11.83 -25.07
CA PRO A 64 -13.88 13.03 -25.33
C PRO A 64 -13.75 13.93 -24.10
N ALA A 65 -13.48 15.20 -24.34
CA ALA A 65 -13.40 16.21 -23.30
C ALA A 65 -14.63 16.10 -22.41
N ILE A 66 -14.40 15.87 -21.11
CA ILE A 66 -15.42 15.78 -20.06
C ILE A 66 -16.10 14.40 -19.98
N TRP A 67 -15.44 13.41 -19.34
CA TRP A 67 -16.16 12.37 -18.63
C TRP A 67 -16.80 12.99 -17.38
N ARG A 68 -17.96 13.59 -17.53
CA ARG A 68 -18.85 13.76 -16.38
C ARG A 68 -19.41 12.38 -16.07
N VAL A 69 -19.10 11.84 -14.90
CA VAL A 69 -19.86 10.70 -14.36
C VAL A 69 -21.30 11.23 -14.20
N PRO A 70 -22.27 10.75 -14.99
CA PRO A 70 -23.65 11.19 -14.83
C PRO A 70 -24.12 10.74 -13.45
N GLY A 71 -24.49 11.69 -12.56
CA GLY A 71 -25.08 11.39 -11.27
C GLY A 71 -24.19 11.58 -10.04
N GLY A 72 -22.99 12.18 -10.15
CA GLY A 72 -22.08 12.37 -9.02
C GLY A 72 -21.15 11.17 -8.81
N LEU A 73 -20.21 11.31 -7.86
CA LEU A 73 -19.29 10.23 -7.47
C LEU A 73 -20.11 9.02 -7.00
N THR A 74 -19.99 7.89 -7.69
CA THR A 74 -20.75 6.68 -7.35
C THR A 74 -19.94 5.83 -6.39
N ASP A 75 -20.40 5.74 -5.16
CA ASP A 75 -19.89 4.78 -4.18
C ASP A 75 -20.50 3.39 -4.48
N PHE A 76 -19.67 2.36 -4.44
CA PHE A 76 -20.13 0.98 -4.61
C PHE A 76 -19.34 0.02 -3.73
N LYS A 77 -19.83 -1.21 -3.61
CA LYS A 77 -19.13 -2.33 -2.98
C LYS A 77 -19.26 -3.55 -3.87
N ASP A 78 -18.18 -4.30 -4.07
CA ASP A 78 -18.23 -5.55 -4.83
C ASP A 78 -18.78 -6.73 -4.01
N CYS A 79 -18.81 -6.61 -2.68
CA CYS A 79 -19.47 -7.56 -1.76
C CYS A 79 -19.86 -6.86 -0.44
N SER A 80 -20.67 -7.53 0.38
CA SER A 80 -21.22 -6.96 1.63
C SER A 80 -20.14 -6.52 2.64
N ARG A 81 -19.01 -7.24 2.70
CA ARG A 81 -17.87 -6.95 3.57
C ARG A 81 -16.69 -6.32 2.83
N CYS A 82 -16.79 -6.13 1.51
CA CYS A 82 -15.77 -5.47 0.73
C CYS A 82 -15.65 -3.97 1.12
N PRO A 83 -14.49 -3.36 0.92
CA PRO A 83 -14.33 -1.92 1.04
C PRO A 83 -15.35 -1.16 0.18
N GLN A 84 -15.77 -0.02 0.67
CA GLN A 84 -16.55 0.93 -0.14
C GLN A 84 -15.60 1.63 -1.09
N MET A 85 -15.91 1.59 -2.38
CA MET A 85 -15.09 2.14 -3.45
C MET A 85 -15.73 3.40 -4.00
N VAL A 86 -14.91 4.38 -4.39
CA VAL A 86 -15.31 5.62 -5.06
C VAL A 86 -14.68 5.64 -6.44
N VAL A 87 -15.43 6.02 -7.46
CA VAL A 87 -14.91 6.20 -8.81
C VAL A 87 -14.17 7.53 -8.91
N ILE A 88 -12.89 7.47 -9.25
CA ILE A 88 -12.03 8.63 -9.50
C ILE A 88 -12.02 8.89 -11.01
N PRO A 89 -12.32 10.11 -11.49
CA PRO A 89 -12.34 10.41 -12.91
C PRO A 89 -10.95 10.40 -13.53
N ALA A 90 -10.87 10.15 -14.83
CA ALA A 90 -9.68 10.45 -15.61
C ALA A 90 -9.36 11.95 -15.58
N GLY A 91 -8.08 12.29 -15.74
CA GLY A 91 -7.64 13.68 -15.74
C GLY A 91 -6.14 13.82 -15.74
N GLU A 92 -5.65 15.00 -15.49
CA GLU A 92 -4.22 15.29 -15.41
C GLU A 92 -3.95 16.26 -14.26
N PHE A 93 -2.75 16.17 -13.69
CA PHE A 93 -2.33 17.05 -12.61
C PHE A 93 -0.81 17.28 -12.62
N THR A 94 -0.34 18.19 -11.80
CA THR A 94 1.08 18.35 -11.51
C THR A 94 1.38 17.62 -10.21
N MET A 95 2.15 16.54 -10.30
CA MET A 95 2.64 15.76 -9.16
C MET A 95 3.86 16.43 -8.55
N GLY A 96 4.04 16.28 -7.23
CA GLY A 96 5.14 16.91 -6.50
C GLY A 96 4.78 18.29 -5.95
N SER A 97 5.78 19.01 -5.41
CA SER A 97 5.61 20.32 -4.80
C SER A 97 6.56 21.36 -5.40
N PRO A 98 6.22 22.67 -5.32
CA PRO A 98 7.07 23.71 -5.90
C PRO A 98 8.42 23.79 -5.19
N PRO A 99 9.51 24.21 -5.88
CA PRO A 99 10.86 24.32 -5.30
C PRO A 99 10.97 25.29 -4.11
N SER A 100 9.92 26.08 -3.87
CA SER A 100 9.84 26.95 -2.68
C SER A 100 9.53 26.18 -1.39
N ASP A 101 9.05 24.94 -1.48
CA ASP A 101 8.80 24.10 -0.33
C ASP A 101 10.14 23.59 0.22
N LYS A 102 10.26 23.53 1.55
CA LYS A 102 11.50 23.08 2.21
C LYS A 102 11.80 21.60 1.95
N GLN A 103 10.75 20.83 1.69
CA GLN A 103 10.79 19.41 1.34
C GLN A 103 10.14 19.25 -0.05
N ALA A 104 10.78 19.87 -1.06
CA ALA A 104 10.23 19.87 -2.40
C ALA A 104 10.48 18.51 -3.09
N GLU A 105 9.44 17.94 -3.64
CA GLU A 105 9.50 16.85 -4.61
C GLU A 105 9.42 17.43 -6.02
N THR A 106 10.31 16.99 -6.93
CA THR A 106 10.41 17.56 -8.29
C THR A 106 9.06 17.46 -9.03
N GLN A 107 8.54 18.63 -9.42
CA GLN A 107 7.26 18.70 -10.11
C GLN A 107 7.33 18.15 -11.54
N HIS A 108 6.33 17.34 -11.91
CA HIS A 108 6.13 16.87 -13.28
C HIS A 108 4.65 16.66 -13.58
N ARG A 109 4.29 16.66 -14.87
CA ARG A 109 2.90 16.41 -15.31
C ARG A 109 2.64 14.92 -15.36
N VAL A 110 1.46 14.52 -14.83
CA VAL A 110 0.96 13.15 -14.91
C VAL A 110 -0.44 13.14 -15.49
N THR A 111 -0.71 12.17 -16.36
CA THR A 111 -2.03 11.94 -16.97
C THR A 111 -2.61 10.64 -16.47
N ILE A 112 -3.77 10.69 -15.85
CA ILE A 112 -4.59 9.52 -15.50
C ILE A 112 -5.56 9.28 -16.66
N ALA A 113 -5.20 8.39 -17.57
CA ALA A 113 -5.87 8.24 -18.86
C ALA A 113 -7.29 7.64 -18.77
N ALA A 114 -7.57 6.86 -17.73
CA ALA A 114 -8.86 6.20 -17.55
C ALA A 114 -9.36 6.37 -16.11
N PRO A 115 -10.68 6.39 -15.87
CA PRO A 115 -11.22 6.36 -14.53
C PRO A 115 -10.88 5.05 -13.83
N PHE A 116 -10.70 5.09 -12.51
CA PHE A 116 -10.42 3.94 -11.66
C PHE A 116 -11.19 4.07 -10.36
N ALA A 117 -11.24 3.02 -9.55
CA ALA A 117 -11.90 3.07 -8.26
C ALA A 117 -10.88 2.99 -7.13
N VAL A 118 -11.11 3.78 -6.08
CA VAL A 118 -10.28 3.84 -4.86
C VAL A 118 -11.14 3.54 -3.65
N SER A 119 -10.62 2.84 -2.65
CA SER A 119 -11.34 2.65 -1.40
C SER A 119 -11.58 4.00 -0.71
N LYS A 120 -12.85 4.25 -0.33
CA LYS A 120 -13.31 5.50 0.29
C LYS A 120 -12.51 5.87 1.53
N PHE A 121 -12.06 4.86 2.24
CA PHE A 121 -11.33 4.90 3.48
C PHE A 121 -10.08 4.04 3.37
N GLU A 122 -9.15 4.19 4.30
CA GLU A 122 -8.11 3.19 4.57
C GLU A 122 -8.79 1.83 4.84
N ILE A 123 -8.10 0.73 4.58
CA ILE A 123 -8.59 -0.61 4.94
C ILE A 123 -8.62 -0.75 6.46
N THR A 124 -9.75 -1.21 6.98
CA THR A 124 -9.99 -1.30 8.42
C THR A 124 -9.60 -2.66 8.99
N PHE A 125 -9.42 -2.74 10.32
CA PHE A 125 -9.25 -4.01 11.00
C PHE A 125 -10.40 -4.98 10.76
N ASP A 126 -11.67 -4.50 10.68
CA ASP A 126 -12.83 -5.37 10.36
C ASP A 126 -12.66 -6.04 8.98
N GLN A 127 -12.13 -5.31 8.00
CA GLN A 127 -11.91 -5.83 6.65
C GLN A 127 -10.70 -6.76 6.60
N TRP A 128 -9.66 -6.46 7.36
CA TRP A 128 -8.50 -7.33 7.51
C TRP A 128 -8.86 -8.64 8.20
N ASP A 129 -9.63 -8.58 9.29
CA ASP A 129 -10.09 -9.75 10.02
C ASP A 129 -11.01 -10.64 9.16
N ASP A 130 -11.78 -10.05 8.23
CA ASP A 130 -12.53 -10.80 7.24
C ASP A 130 -11.60 -11.54 6.25
N CYS A 131 -10.48 -10.92 5.86
CA CYS A 131 -9.45 -11.57 5.04
C CYS A 131 -8.88 -12.80 5.77
N VAL A 132 -8.41 -12.63 7.00
CA VAL A 132 -7.83 -13.72 7.80
C VAL A 132 -8.84 -14.83 8.07
N LYS A 133 -10.08 -14.49 8.43
CA LYS A 133 -11.17 -15.44 8.66
C LYS A 133 -11.46 -16.29 7.42
N ASN A 134 -11.29 -15.74 6.23
CA ASN A 134 -11.48 -16.41 4.95
C ASN A 134 -10.18 -16.99 4.38
N ARG A 135 -9.18 -17.28 5.22
CA ARG A 135 -7.88 -17.89 4.88
C ARG A 135 -7.02 -17.06 3.93
N GLY A 136 -7.21 -15.74 3.91
CA GLY A 136 -6.37 -14.78 3.21
C GLY A 136 -5.31 -14.15 4.11
N CYS A 137 -4.60 -13.17 3.57
CA CYS A 137 -3.60 -12.36 4.25
C CYS A 137 -2.54 -13.16 5.01
N GLY A 138 -2.12 -14.32 4.45
CA GLY A 138 -1.16 -15.22 5.10
C GLY A 138 -1.58 -15.72 6.49
N GLY A 139 -2.80 -15.44 6.96
CA GLY A 139 -3.25 -15.67 8.33
C GLY A 139 -2.68 -14.66 9.33
N TYR A 140 -1.95 -13.65 8.88
CA TYR A 140 -1.32 -12.63 9.73
C TYR A 140 -2.36 -11.77 10.46
N ARG A 141 -2.17 -11.61 11.78
CA ARG A 141 -3.03 -10.80 12.65
C ARG A 141 -2.21 -9.65 13.24
N PRO A 142 -2.25 -8.47 12.62
CA PRO A 142 -1.53 -7.31 13.12
C PRO A 142 -2.06 -6.88 14.49
N GLU A 143 -1.16 -6.36 15.33
CA GLU A 143 -1.50 -5.78 16.61
C GLU A 143 -2.27 -4.48 16.43
N ASP A 144 -3.13 -4.13 17.39
CA ASP A 144 -3.96 -2.93 17.37
C ASP A 144 -3.50 -1.89 18.41
N GLU A 145 -2.30 -2.04 18.96
CA GLU A 145 -1.67 -1.19 19.99
C GLU A 145 -2.54 -1.00 21.24
N GLY A 146 -3.53 -1.86 21.44
CA GLY A 146 -4.52 -1.68 22.51
C GLY A 146 -5.53 -0.56 22.22
N TRP A 147 -5.54 0.01 21.01
CA TRP A 147 -6.48 1.07 20.63
C TRP A 147 -7.85 0.53 20.22
N GLY A 148 -7.95 -0.77 20.03
CA GLY A 148 -9.13 -1.46 19.52
C GLY A 148 -9.15 -1.53 18.00
N ARG A 149 -9.87 -2.53 17.49
CA ARG A 149 -9.97 -2.89 16.07
C ARG A 149 -11.17 -2.19 15.40
N GLY A 150 -11.99 -2.94 14.72
CA GLY A 150 -13.24 -2.48 14.12
C GLY A 150 -12.98 -1.52 12.95
N LYS A 151 -13.49 -0.30 13.06
CA LYS A 151 -13.38 0.73 12.02
C LYS A 151 -12.07 1.52 12.04
N ARG A 152 -11.10 1.22 12.87
CA ARG A 152 -9.79 1.85 12.76
C ARG A 152 -9.05 1.32 11.54
N PRO A 153 -8.18 2.13 10.90
CA PRO A 153 -7.31 1.60 9.86
C PRO A 153 -6.49 0.43 10.42
N VAL A 154 -6.35 -0.62 9.65
CA VAL A 154 -5.42 -1.68 9.99
C VAL A 154 -4.01 -1.11 9.86
N VAL A 155 -3.21 -1.27 10.89
CA VAL A 155 -1.80 -0.84 10.98
C VAL A 155 -0.91 -2.03 11.33
N ASN A 156 0.38 -1.80 11.51
CA ASN A 156 1.36 -2.87 11.67
C ASN A 156 1.40 -3.83 10.48
N LEU A 157 1.36 -3.25 9.29
CA LEU A 157 1.41 -3.98 8.02
C LEU A 157 2.66 -3.63 7.23
N SER A 158 3.35 -4.66 6.77
CA SER A 158 4.36 -4.48 5.73
C SER A 158 3.71 -4.29 4.36
N TRP A 159 4.49 -3.81 3.39
CA TRP A 159 4.06 -3.74 2.00
C TRP A 159 3.67 -5.12 1.45
N GLU A 160 4.38 -6.19 1.84
CA GLU A 160 4.05 -7.56 1.45
C GLU A 160 2.67 -7.98 1.99
N ASN A 161 2.35 -7.60 3.24
CA ASN A 161 1.03 -7.84 3.82
C ASN A 161 -0.08 -7.09 3.03
N ALA A 162 0.18 -5.83 2.63
CA ALA A 162 -0.75 -5.06 1.82
C ALA A 162 -1.01 -5.74 0.46
N ARG A 163 0.03 -6.32 -0.18
CA ARG A 163 -0.08 -7.12 -1.41
C ARG A 163 -0.90 -8.40 -1.21
N ASP A 164 -0.74 -9.07 -0.09
CA ASP A 164 -1.54 -10.26 0.25
C ASP A 164 -3.04 -9.93 0.35
N TYR A 165 -3.38 -8.78 0.95
CA TYR A 165 -4.76 -8.33 1.07
C TYR A 165 -5.40 -8.10 -0.31
N VAL A 166 -4.77 -7.34 -1.19
CA VAL A 166 -5.33 -7.06 -2.52
C VAL A 166 -5.41 -8.32 -3.39
N SER A 167 -4.45 -9.24 -3.25
CA SER A 167 -4.47 -10.52 -3.93
C SER A 167 -5.64 -11.39 -3.48
N TRP A 168 -5.85 -11.51 -2.16
CA TRP A 168 -7.00 -12.21 -1.60
C TRP A 168 -8.32 -11.60 -2.05
N LEU A 169 -8.44 -10.27 -1.99
CA LEU A 169 -9.67 -9.57 -2.37
C LEU A 169 -9.97 -9.75 -3.85
N SER A 170 -8.94 -9.76 -4.69
CA SER A 170 -9.07 -10.03 -6.12
C SER A 170 -9.62 -11.43 -6.40
N VAL A 171 -9.10 -12.44 -5.73
CA VAL A 171 -9.61 -13.81 -5.83
C VAL A 171 -11.05 -13.91 -5.31
N LYS A 172 -11.35 -13.28 -4.17
CA LYS A 172 -12.69 -13.30 -3.55
C LYS A 172 -13.76 -12.68 -4.44
N THR A 173 -13.43 -11.62 -5.16
CA THR A 173 -14.41 -10.83 -5.91
C THR A 173 -14.39 -11.09 -7.41
N GLY A 174 -13.31 -11.69 -7.94
CA GLY A 174 -13.06 -11.82 -9.38
C GLY A 174 -12.75 -10.46 -10.03
N LYS A 175 -12.34 -9.45 -9.27
CA LYS A 175 -12.00 -8.09 -9.74
C LYS A 175 -10.52 -7.81 -9.50
N PRO A 176 -9.83 -7.04 -10.39
CA PRO A 176 -8.39 -6.80 -10.29
C PRO A 176 -8.08 -5.70 -9.25
N TYR A 177 -8.16 -6.03 -7.97
CA TYR A 177 -7.73 -5.14 -6.90
C TYR A 177 -6.20 -5.07 -6.82
N ARG A 178 -5.68 -3.91 -6.48
CA ARG A 178 -4.25 -3.61 -6.37
C ARG A 178 -4.00 -2.47 -5.39
N LEU A 179 -2.75 -2.22 -5.05
CA LEU A 179 -2.36 -0.96 -4.45
C LEU A 179 -2.53 0.18 -5.49
N LEU A 180 -2.60 1.41 -5.04
CA LEU A 180 -2.52 2.57 -5.93
C LEU A 180 -1.08 2.71 -6.43
N SER A 181 -0.89 3.28 -7.61
CA SER A 181 0.39 3.92 -7.89
C SER A 181 0.54 5.18 -7.04
N GLU A 182 1.77 5.61 -6.83
CA GLU A 182 2.07 6.85 -6.10
C GLU A 182 1.38 8.06 -6.77
N ALA A 183 1.39 8.11 -8.10
CA ALA A 183 0.73 9.14 -8.88
C ALA A 183 -0.80 9.10 -8.74
N GLU A 184 -1.41 7.93 -8.76
CA GLU A 184 -2.86 7.77 -8.51
C GLU A 184 -3.24 8.22 -7.11
N TRP A 185 -2.39 7.90 -6.12
CA TRP A 185 -2.62 8.31 -4.73
C TRP A 185 -2.61 9.84 -4.60
N GLU A 186 -1.58 10.52 -5.12
CA GLU A 186 -1.48 11.98 -5.03
C GLU A 186 -2.60 12.68 -5.82
N TYR A 187 -2.94 12.17 -7.01
CA TYR A 187 -4.09 12.65 -7.78
C TYR A 187 -5.40 12.56 -6.98
N ALA A 188 -5.61 11.42 -6.34
CA ALA A 188 -6.79 11.17 -5.51
C ALA A 188 -6.81 12.05 -4.24
N ALA A 189 -5.66 12.26 -3.60
CA ALA A 189 -5.52 13.12 -2.42
C ALA A 189 -5.81 14.58 -2.76
N ARG A 190 -5.24 15.10 -3.85
CA ARG A 190 -5.45 16.47 -4.31
C ARG A 190 -6.88 16.74 -4.73
N ALA A 191 -7.55 15.80 -5.36
CA ALA A 191 -8.93 15.96 -5.82
C ALA A 191 -9.18 17.30 -6.58
N GLY A 192 -8.21 17.68 -7.44
CA GLY A 192 -8.26 18.90 -8.26
C GLY A 192 -7.59 20.13 -7.64
N THR A 193 -7.06 20.06 -6.41
CA THR A 193 -6.34 21.18 -5.78
C THR A 193 -4.85 21.17 -6.11
N THR A 194 -4.20 22.32 -5.95
CA THR A 194 -2.74 22.48 -6.09
C THR A 194 -2.06 22.90 -4.79
N THR A 195 -2.84 23.08 -3.73
CA THR A 195 -2.38 23.46 -2.39
C THR A 195 -1.70 22.28 -1.69
N PRO A 196 -0.91 22.49 -0.62
CA PRO A 196 -0.31 21.43 0.18
C PRO A 196 -1.33 20.38 0.65
N PHE A 197 -2.52 20.80 1.05
CA PHE A 197 -3.63 19.94 1.47
C PHE A 197 -4.84 20.17 0.57
N TRP A 198 -5.75 19.20 0.45
CA TRP A 198 -6.93 19.36 -0.40
C TRP A 198 -7.86 20.48 0.07
N PHE A 199 -7.81 20.85 1.35
CA PHE A 199 -8.63 21.94 1.92
C PHE A 199 -7.88 23.29 2.02
N GLY A 200 -6.62 23.40 1.55
CA GLY A 200 -5.90 24.68 1.50
C GLY A 200 -4.41 24.59 1.84
N ALA A 201 -3.86 25.73 2.26
CA ALA A 201 -2.44 25.87 2.54
C ALA A 201 -2.02 25.38 3.93
N THR A 202 -2.95 25.28 4.86
CA THR A 202 -2.70 24.90 6.26
C THR A 202 -3.65 23.80 6.70
N ILE A 203 -3.26 23.04 7.71
CA ILE A 203 -4.03 21.97 8.32
C ILE A 203 -4.17 22.23 9.82
N VAL A 204 -5.31 21.84 10.38
CA VAL A 204 -5.55 21.89 11.82
C VAL A 204 -6.09 20.55 12.33
N PRO A 205 -5.91 20.20 13.62
CA PRO A 205 -6.31 18.89 14.17
C PRO A 205 -7.80 18.55 14.10
N SER A 206 -8.68 19.51 13.77
CA SER A 206 -10.09 19.25 13.47
C SER A 206 -10.34 18.75 12.04
N GLN A 207 -9.35 18.82 11.16
CA GLN A 207 -9.43 18.43 9.75
C GLN A 207 -8.79 17.07 9.48
N ALA A 208 -7.83 16.65 10.32
CA ALA A 208 -7.10 15.39 10.17
C ALA A 208 -6.60 14.86 11.53
N ASN A 209 -6.11 13.63 11.54
CA ASN A 209 -5.49 13.01 12.70
C ASN A 209 -3.97 13.02 12.55
N PHE A 210 -3.28 13.91 13.28
CA PHE A 210 -1.84 14.10 13.26
C PHE A 210 -1.35 14.72 14.56
N ASP A 211 -0.03 14.82 14.77
CA ASP A 211 0.56 15.53 15.91
C ASP A 211 0.71 17.04 15.60
N GLY A 212 -0.33 17.80 15.91
CA GLY A 212 -0.31 19.26 15.79
C GLY A 212 0.48 19.99 16.88
N SER A 213 1.07 19.29 17.85
CA SER A 213 1.85 19.90 18.92
C SER A 213 3.28 20.22 18.51
N THR A 214 3.83 19.51 17.53
CA THR A 214 5.25 19.60 17.13
C THR A 214 5.59 20.88 16.37
N ASP A 215 4.63 21.48 15.69
CA ASP A 215 4.83 22.66 14.83
C ASP A 215 3.96 23.87 15.20
N GLY A 216 3.23 23.76 16.30
CA GLY A 216 2.36 24.83 16.81
C GLY A 216 1.06 25.04 16.00
N SER A 217 0.68 24.09 15.12
CA SER A 217 -0.54 24.16 14.33
C SER A 217 -1.82 23.94 15.16
N GLY A 218 -1.66 23.49 16.41
CA GLY A 218 -2.77 23.29 17.34
C GLY A 218 -2.34 23.13 18.78
N PRO A 219 -3.30 23.15 19.72
CA PRO A 219 -3.04 22.84 21.10
C PRO A 219 -2.60 21.38 21.27
N SER A 220 -1.64 21.12 22.17
CA SER A 220 -1.10 19.78 22.43
C SER A 220 -2.17 18.77 22.88
N GLU A 221 -3.28 19.25 23.44
CA GLU A 221 -4.39 18.40 23.86
C GLU A 221 -5.11 17.72 22.68
N LEU A 222 -4.89 18.20 21.45
CA LEU A 222 -5.46 17.60 20.24
C LEU A 222 -4.56 16.51 19.62
N ASN A 223 -3.36 16.27 20.14
CA ASN A 223 -2.58 15.08 19.78
C ASN A 223 -3.27 13.83 20.36
N ARG A 224 -3.83 13.00 19.48
CA ARG A 224 -4.63 11.82 19.86
C ARG A 224 -3.78 10.61 20.20
N GLN A 225 -2.50 10.61 19.81
CA GLN A 225 -1.50 9.56 20.07
C GLN A 225 -1.95 8.14 19.64
N LYS A 226 -2.81 8.06 18.64
CA LYS A 226 -3.35 6.82 18.08
C LYS A 226 -4.14 7.11 16.80
N THR A 227 -4.36 6.07 16.00
CA THR A 227 -5.29 6.15 14.86
C THR A 227 -6.70 6.51 15.31
N MET A 228 -7.52 7.06 14.45
CA MET A 228 -8.96 7.29 14.62
C MET A 228 -9.77 6.33 13.74
N PRO A 229 -11.02 6.02 14.08
CA PRO A 229 -11.89 5.31 13.15
C PRO A 229 -11.97 6.05 11.80
N VAL A 230 -11.87 5.30 10.70
CA VAL A 230 -11.89 5.89 9.35
C VAL A 230 -13.17 6.71 9.12
N GLY A 231 -13.04 7.80 8.35
CA GLY A 231 -14.16 8.71 8.10
C GLY A 231 -14.48 9.65 9.26
N SER A 232 -13.58 9.79 10.24
CA SER A 232 -13.76 10.74 11.36
C SER A 232 -13.63 12.19 10.92
N PHE A 233 -13.06 12.46 9.75
CA PHE A 233 -12.83 13.79 9.20
C PHE A 233 -13.53 13.97 7.86
N PRO A 234 -13.69 15.23 7.37
CA PRO A 234 -14.35 15.52 6.10
C PRO A 234 -13.68 14.82 4.91
N ALA A 235 -14.46 14.46 3.90
CA ALA A 235 -13.96 13.92 2.64
C ALA A 235 -13.50 15.05 1.71
N ASN A 236 -12.51 14.74 0.84
CA ASN A 236 -12.12 15.63 -0.25
C ASN A 236 -13.18 15.68 -1.37
N ALA A 237 -12.94 16.47 -2.42
CA ALA A 237 -13.89 16.64 -3.52
C ALA A 237 -14.17 15.35 -4.32
N PHE A 238 -13.32 14.33 -4.22
CA PHE A 238 -13.58 13.00 -4.78
C PHE A 238 -14.32 12.08 -3.81
N GLY A 239 -14.64 12.52 -2.59
CA GLY A 239 -15.36 11.75 -1.60
C GLY A 239 -14.46 10.79 -0.80
N LEU A 240 -13.15 10.98 -0.83
CA LEU A 240 -12.17 10.19 -0.08
C LEU A 240 -11.89 10.84 1.27
N HIS A 241 -11.88 10.05 2.33
CA HIS A 241 -11.58 10.47 3.69
C HIS A 241 -10.13 10.13 4.06
N ASP A 242 -9.62 10.84 5.06
CA ASP A 242 -8.37 10.54 5.76
C ASP A 242 -7.13 10.51 4.82
N MET A 243 -7.16 11.32 3.72
CA MET A 243 -6.03 11.43 2.79
C MET A 243 -4.85 12.21 3.38
N HIS A 244 -4.98 12.74 4.58
CA HIS A 244 -3.96 13.47 5.32
C HIS A 244 -3.97 12.99 6.76
N GLY A 245 -2.91 12.28 7.19
CA GLY A 245 -2.77 11.74 8.53
C GLY A 245 -3.54 10.44 8.75
N ASN A 246 -3.66 10.05 9.99
CA ASN A 246 -4.23 8.81 10.51
C ASN A 246 -3.29 7.61 10.34
N ALA A 247 -3.05 7.11 9.13
CA ALA A 247 -2.04 6.11 8.85
C ALA A 247 -1.38 6.36 7.48
N TRP A 248 -0.07 6.15 7.38
CA TRP A 248 0.62 6.05 6.10
C TRP A 248 -0.01 4.94 5.25
N GLU A 249 -0.09 5.16 3.97
CA GLU A 249 -0.70 4.23 3.03
C GLU A 249 0.34 3.72 2.03
N TRP A 250 0.65 2.41 2.09
CA TRP A 250 1.53 1.77 1.14
C TRP A 250 0.98 1.87 -0.28
N VAL A 251 1.85 2.25 -1.23
CA VAL A 251 1.55 2.24 -2.67
C VAL A 251 2.43 1.22 -3.40
N GLU A 252 2.19 1.01 -4.69
CA GLU A 252 2.88 -0.03 -5.48
C GLU A 252 4.33 0.35 -5.80
N ASP A 253 4.65 1.65 -5.85
CA ASP A 253 5.92 2.19 -6.33
C ASP A 253 7.09 1.80 -5.44
N CYS A 254 8.24 1.57 -6.06
CA CYS A 254 9.52 1.50 -5.40
C CYS A 254 9.93 2.88 -4.88
N TRP A 255 10.70 2.90 -3.79
CA TRP A 255 11.28 4.15 -3.32
C TRP A 255 12.38 4.64 -4.27
N HIS A 256 12.27 5.90 -4.67
CA HIS A 256 13.28 6.68 -5.37
C HIS A 256 13.43 8.01 -4.65
N ASP A 257 14.65 8.48 -4.46
CA ASP A 257 14.94 9.68 -3.65
C ASP A 257 14.25 10.94 -4.19
N ASP A 258 14.00 11.01 -5.50
CA ASP A 258 13.26 12.09 -6.15
C ASP A 258 12.70 11.63 -7.51
N TYR A 259 11.77 12.40 -8.05
CA TYR A 259 11.25 12.18 -9.39
C TYR A 259 12.26 12.66 -10.43
N THR A 260 12.74 11.75 -11.25
CA THR A 260 13.65 12.02 -12.37
C THR A 260 12.89 11.99 -13.70
N ALA A 261 13.61 12.28 -14.80
CA ALA A 261 13.05 12.12 -16.15
C ALA A 261 12.59 10.67 -16.49
N LYS A 262 12.86 9.70 -15.62
CA LYS A 262 12.40 8.31 -15.75
C LYS A 262 11.09 8.04 -15.02
N ALA A 263 10.63 8.96 -14.17
CA ALA A 263 9.37 8.81 -13.47
C ALA A 263 8.22 8.67 -14.47
N PRO A 264 7.29 7.70 -14.28
CA PRO A 264 6.14 7.56 -15.15
C PRO A 264 5.28 8.81 -15.17
N THR A 265 4.78 9.18 -16.35
CA THR A 265 3.89 10.34 -16.53
C THR A 265 2.48 9.95 -16.94
N ASP A 266 2.19 8.66 -16.99
CA ASP A 266 0.91 8.06 -17.39
C ASP A 266 0.08 7.50 -16.24
N GLY A 267 0.52 7.77 -14.99
CA GLY A 267 -0.13 7.28 -13.79
C GLY A 267 0.21 5.83 -13.42
N SER A 268 1.08 5.16 -14.16
CA SER A 268 1.58 3.83 -13.79
C SER A 268 2.55 3.90 -12.61
N ALA A 269 2.67 2.80 -11.85
CA ALA A 269 3.61 2.71 -10.76
C ALA A 269 5.06 2.64 -11.27
N TRP A 270 5.97 3.32 -10.59
CA TRP A 270 7.40 3.26 -10.86
C TRP A 270 8.03 2.09 -10.12
N VAL A 271 8.09 0.95 -10.78
CA VAL A 271 8.60 -0.31 -10.23
C VAL A 271 9.87 -0.75 -10.95
N GLU A 272 10.76 -1.41 -10.21
CA GLU A 272 11.99 -2.00 -10.75
C GLU A 272 12.29 -3.36 -10.09
N ASP A 273 13.06 -4.20 -10.77
CA ASP A 273 13.46 -5.48 -10.24
C ASP A 273 14.37 -5.32 -9.01
N GLY A 274 14.04 -6.05 -7.93
CA GLY A 274 14.83 -6.02 -6.70
C GLY A 274 14.58 -4.84 -5.78
N CYS A 275 13.48 -4.12 -5.98
CA CYS A 275 12.99 -3.07 -5.11
C CYS A 275 13.02 -3.51 -3.64
N ARG A 276 13.74 -2.76 -2.80
CA ARG A 276 13.89 -3.06 -1.36
C ARG A 276 12.98 -2.21 -0.50
N GLY A 277 12.71 -0.99 -0.94
CA GLY A 277 11.84 -0.03 -0.28
C GLY A 277 10.68 0.35 -1.17
N HIS A 278 9.54 0.59 -0.54
CA HIS A 278 8.34 1.07 -1.21
C HIS A 278 7.90 2.41 -0.63
N VAL A 279 7.06 3.11 -1.37
CA VAL A 279 6.57 4.43 -0.98
C VAL A 279 5.36 4.29 -0.06
N GLY A 280 5.36 5.08 1.02
CA GLY A 280 4.22 5.39 1.87
C GLY A 280 3.74 6.81 1.60
N ARG A 281 2.44 7.06 1.68
CA ARG A 281 1.81 8.35 1.40
C ARG A 281 0.81 8.74 2.48
N GLY A 282 0.64 10.04 2.70
CA GLY A 282 -0.44 10.60 3.50
C GLY A 282 -0.08 11.08 4.91
N GLY A 283 1.01 10.58 5.49
CA GLY A 283 1.35 10.82 6.88
C GLY A 283 0.49 10.01 7.84
N SER A 284 0.79 10.09 9.12
CA SER A 284 0.13 9.32 10.17
C SER A 284 -0.33 10.17 11.35
N TRP A 285 -0.86 9.50 12.36
CA TRP A 285 -1.33 10.09 13.61
C TRP A 285 -0.21 10.73 14.46
N GLU A 286 1.05 10.35 14.26
CA GLU A 286 2.20 10.86 15.03
C GLU A 286 3.04 11.90 14.28
N ASP A 287 2.77 12.10 13.00
CA ASP A 287 3.55 13.00 12.14
C ASP A 287 3.13 14.45 12.30
N SER A 288 4.06 15.37 11.97
CA SER A 288 3.78 16.79 11.86
C SER A 288 3.06 17.13 10.54
N GLN A 289 2.52 18.34 10.45
CA GLN A 289 1.82 18.79 9.23
C GLN A 289 2.68 18.69 7.95
N SER A 290 4.00 18.79 8.05
CA SER A 290 4.89 18.72 6.88
C SER A 290 4.81 17.38 6.18
N GLU A 291 4.61 16.30 6.92
CA GLU A 291 4.52 14.94 6.39
C GLU A 291 3.12 14.60 5.84
N LEU A 292 2.13 15.44 6.12
CA LEU A 292 0.76 15.24 5.68
C LEU A 292 0.44 15.89 4.33
N ARG A 293 1.34 16.66 3.74
CA ARG A 293 1.12 17.30 2.42
C ARG A 293 0.76 16.26 1.36
N SER A 294 -0.07 16.66 0.38
CA SER A 294 -0.43 15.76 -0.74
C SER A 294 0.80 15.22 -1.47
N SER A 295 1.90 15.98 -1.52
CA SER A 295 3.16 15.61 -2.15
C SER A 295 4.13 14.87 -1.24
N ALA A 296 3.93 14.90 0.09
CA ALA A 296 4.86 14.28 1.03
C ALA A 296 4.97 12.77 0.82
N ARG A 297 6.17 12.26 0.94
CA ARG A 297 6.56 10.88 0.68
C ARG A 297 7.32 10.31 1.87
N SER A 298 7.13 9.05 2.16
CA SER A 298 7.99 8.28 3.05
C SER A 298 8.44 7.01 2.35
N GLY A 299 9.63 6.52 2.68
CA GLY A 299 10.14 5.25 2.16
C GLY A 299 10.36 4.27 3.30
N GLY A 300 9.82 3.06 3.19
CA GLY A 300 10.03 1.98 4.15
C GLY A 300 10.47 0.70 3.46
N PHE A 301 11.14 -0.18 4.22
CA PHE A 301 11.46 -1.51 3.73
C PHE A 301 10.17 -2.33 3.57
N LYS A 302 10.14 -3.18 2.54
CA LYS A 302 8.95 -3.96 2.18
C LYS A 302 8.43 -4.91 3.26
N ASP A 303 9.25 -5.25 4.24
CA ASP A 303 8.99 -6.13 5.39
C ASP A 303 8.93 -5.38 6.72
N GLU A 304 9.02 -4.04 6.71
CA GLU A 304 8.90 -3.19 7.89
C GLU A 304 7.47 -3.18 8.43
N LEU A 305 7.34 -3.18 9.74
CA LEU A 305 6.06 -3.10 10.46
C LEU A 305 6.05 -1.88 11.35
N SER A 306 5.03 -1.05 11.24
CA SER A 306 4.87 0.14 12.08
C SER A 306 3.40 0.35 12.45
N SER A 307 3.17 0.86 13.65
CA SER A 307 1.84 1.29 14.11
C SER A 307 1.30 2.51 13.34
N THR A 308 2.10 3.04 12.43
CA THR A 308 1.75 4.14 11.53
C THR A 308 1.35 3.69 10.14
N ASP A 309 1.68 2.44 9.74
CA ASP A 309 1.61 1.99 8.35
C ASP A 309 0.41 1.08 8.10
N GLY A 310 -0.44 1.54 7.21
CA GLY A 310 -1.65 0.87 6.74
C GLY A 310 -1.71 0.82 5.21
N LEU A 311 -2.91 0.75 4.65
CA LEU A 311 -3.09 0.72 3.20
C LEU A 311 -4.44 1.28 2.77
N ARG A 312 -4.47 1.79 1.55
CA ARG A 312 -5.65 2.07 0.73
C ARG A 312 -5.51 1.29 -0.57
N ILE A 313 -6.62 0.94 -1.21
CA ILE A 313 -6.61 0.06 -2.38
C ILE A 313 -7.33 0.69 -3.57
N ALA A 314 -6.93 0.23 -4.75
CA ALA A 314 -7.58 0.60 -6.01
C ALA A 314 -8.01 -0.63 -6.82
N ARG A 315 -8.83 -0.40 -7.84
CA ARG A 315 -9.05 -1.34 -8.93
C ARG A 315 -9.44 -0.62 -10.22
N GLY A 316 -9.23 -1.28 -11.36
CA GLY A 316 -9.84 -0.88 -12.63
C GLY A 316 -11.37 -1.00 -12.59
N LEU A 317 -12.06 -0.28 -13.46
CA LEU A 317 -13.52 -0.30 -13.63
C LEU A 317 -13.97 -1.33 -14.64
#